data_772ce8293a51366e5ceb4e40b3e43b85
#
_entry.id   772ce8293a51366e5ceb4e40b3e43b85
#
_cell.length_a   1.000
_cell.length_b   1.000
_cell.length_c   1.000
_cell.angle_alpha   90.00
_cell.angle_beta   90.00
_cell.angle_gamma   90.00
#
_symmetry.space_group_name_H-M   'P 1'
#
loop_
_entity.id
_entity.type
_entity.pdbx_description
1 polymer ?
#
loop_
_entity_poly.entity_id
_entity_poly.type
_entity_poly.pdbx_seq_one_letter_code
_entity_poly.pdbx_strand_id
1 'polypeptide(L)'
;MDDSFGVLEQKVRKAAETVRQLREESKSLHDELRRAQTRLKETERELEGGGKPSPEEASRLAELSREVAALRDEREEIRSRIAKLVEVLDGLE
;
A
#
# COMPACT_ATOMS: atom_id res chain seq x y z
N MET A 1 27.79 28.45 19.50
CA MET A 1 27.50 28.44 18.08
C MET A 1 26.18 27.75 17.81
N ASP A 2 25.32 28.35 17.02
CA ASP A 2 24.00 27.82 16.73
C ASP A 2 24.08 26.67 15.73
N ASP A 3 23.61 25.48 16.11
CA ASP A 3 23.62 24.28 15.27
C ASP A 3 22.24 24.01 14.62
N SER A 4 21.43 25.06 14.47
CA SER A 4 20.09 24.96 13.87
C SER A 4 20.11 24.36 12.47
N PHE A 5 21.12 24.73 11.66
CA PHE A 5 21.29 24.18 10.32
C PHE A 5 21.56 22.69 10.32
N GLY A 6 22.41 22.21 11.24
CA GLY A 6 22.71 20.79 11.37
C GLY A 6 21.49 19.99 11.75
N VAL A 7 20.71 20.51 12.70
CA VAL A 7 19.47 19.86 13.14
C VAL A 7 18.44 19.83 12.01
N LEU A 8 18.27 20.93 11.30
CA LEU A 8 17.34 21.01 10.17
C LEU A 8 17.75 20.06 9.05
N GLU A 9 19.05 20.02 8.72
CA GLU A 9 19.60 19.11 7.71
C GLU A 9 19.32 17.66 8.06
N GLN A 10 19.52 17.26 9.33
CA GLN A 10 19.22 15.92 9.79
C GLN A 10 17.73 15.58 9.66
N LYS A 11 16.85 16.51 9.99
CA LYS A 11 15.40 16.32 9.87
C LYS A 11 14.98 16.15 8.41
N VAL A 12 15.55 16.92 7.52
CA VAL A 12 15.30 16.82 6.07
C VAL A 12 15.76 15.46 5.54
N ARG A 13 16.96 15.02 5.91
CA ARG A 13 17.49 13.70 5.52
C ARG A 13 16.60 12.57 6.03
N LYS A 14 16.17 12.68 7.27
CA LYS A 14 15.29 11.69 7.89
C LYS A 14 13.95 11.61 7.16
N ALA A 15 13.37 12.76 6.83
CA ALA A 15 12.13 12.82 6.07
C ALA A 15 12.30 12.23 4.66
N ALA A 16 13.40 12.53 3.99
CA ALA A 16 13.72 11.98 2.66
C ALA A 16 13.88 10.46 2.73
N GLU A 17 14.56 9.96 3.76
CA GLU A 17 14.70 8.51 4.00
C GLU A 17 13.34 7.85 4.24
N THR A 18 12.49 8.48 5.01
CA THR A 18 11.12 7.97 5.26
C THR A 18 10.32 7.91 3.97
N VAL A 19 10.41 8.92 3.11
CA VAL A 19 9.76 8.92 1.79
C VAL A 19 10.25 7.74 0.95
N ARG A 20 11.56 7.51 0.93
CA ARG A 20 12.14 6.39 0.18
C ARG A 20 11.62 5.05 0.68
N GLN A 21 11.60 4.85 2.00
CA GLN A 21 11.07 3.63 2.61
C GLN A 21 9.59 3.43 2.30
N LEU A 22 8.80 4.50 2.37
CA LEU A 22 7.37 4.42 2.05
C LEU A 22 7.12 4.10 0.59
N ARG A 23 7.97 4.59 -0.32
CA ARG A 23 7.88 4.25 -1.75
C ARG A 23 8.19 2.79 -2.01
N GLU A 24 9.19 2.23 -1.34
CA GLU A 24 9.51 0.81 -1.42
C GLU A 24 8.36 -0.05 -0.88
N GLU A 25 7.79 0.36 0.24
CA GLU A 25 6.64 -0.29 0.86
C GLU A 25 5.41 -0.22 -0.06
N SER A 26 5.18 0.93 -0.69
CA SER A 26 4.10 1.13 -1.65
C SER A 26 4.24 0.19 -2.85
N LYS A 27 5.46 0.03 -3.34
CA LYS A 27 5.76 -0.89 -4.45
C LYS A 27 5.49 -2.34 -4.06
N SER A 28 5.91 -2.74 -2.87
CA SER A 28 5.66 -4.07 -2.34
C SER A 28 4.16 -4.35 -2.19
N LEU A 29 3.42 -3.38 -1.65
CA LEU A 29 1.96 -3.48 -1.53
C LEU A 29 1.27 -3.56 -2.88
N HIS A 30 1.76 -2.83 -3.87
CA HIS A 30 1.23 -2.89 -5.23
C HIS A 30 1.37 -4.30 -5.81
N ASP A 31 2.53 -4.94 -5.61
CA ASP A 31 2.78 -6.30 -6.07
C ASP A 31 1.89 -7.32 -5.33
N GLU A 32 1.73 -7.15 -4.02
CA GLU A 32 0.84 -8.00 -3.23
C GLU A 32 -0.61 -7.85 -3.68
N LEU A 33 -1.04 -6.62 -3.93
CA LEU A 33 -2.39 -6.32 -4.40
C LEU A 33 -2.65 -6.98 -5.75
N ARG A 34 -1.71 -6.90 -6.67
CA ARG A 34 -1.84 -7.55 -7.98
C ARG A 34 -1.99 -9.06 -7.85
N ARG A 35 -1.18 -9.68 -6.99
CA ARG A 35 -1.29 -11.13 -6.74
C ARG A 35 -2.62 -11.52 -6.12
N ALA A 36 -3.08 -10.73 -5.15
CA ALA A 36 -4.38 -10.97 -4.51
C ALA A 36 -5.52 -10.82 -5.50
N GLN A 37 -5.48 -9.79 -6.35
CA GLN A 37 -6.47 -9.57 -7.40
C GLN A 37 -6.49 -10.71 -8.41
N THR A 38 -5.31 -11.20 -8.79
CA THR A 38 -5.19 -12.34 -9.72
C THR A 38 -5.83 -13.59 -9.11
N ARG A 39 -5.52 -13.88 -7.84
CA ARG A 39 -6.12 -15.03 -7.13
C ARG A 39 -7.63 -14.91 -7.03
N LEU A 40 -8.12 -13.71 -6.76
CA LEU A 40 -9.55 -13.46 -6.68
C LEU A 40 -10.23 -13.73 -8.03
N LYS A 41 -9.67 -13.21 -9.11
CA LYS A 41 -10.19 -13.42 -10.48
C LYS A 41 -10.16 -14.89 -10.89
N GLU A 42 -9.08 -15.59 -10.58
CA GLU A 42 -8.96 -17.02 -10.88
C GLU A 42 -10.00 -17.82 -10.13
N THR A 43 -10.20 -17.52 -8.84
CA THR A 43 -11.20 -18.21 -8.03
C THR A 43 -12.62 -17.93 -8.54
N GLU A 44 -12.92 -16.69 -8.90
CA GLU A 44 -14.21 -16.32 -9.49
C GLU A 44 -14.44 -17.07 -10.81
N ARG A 45 -13.41 -17.16 -11.64
CA ARG A 45 -13.48 -17.86 -12.93
C ARG A 45 -13.70 -19.35 -12.75
N GLU A 46 -13.04 -19.98 -11.79
CA GLU A 46 -13.23 -21.39 -11.48
C GLU A 46 -14.67 -21.68 -11.04
N LEU A 47 -15.31 -20.73 -10.37
CA LEU A 47 -16.68 -20.89 -9.87
C LEU A 47 -17.77 -20.59 -10.90
N GLU A 48 -17.45 -19.90 -12.00
CA GLU A 48 -18.42 -19.50 -13.01
C GLU A 48 -19.15 -20.67 -13.68
N GLY A 49 -18.49 -21.81 -13.82
CA GLY A 49 -19.08 -22.98 -14.49
C GLY A 49 -19.80 -23.95 -13.57
N GLY A 50 -19.74 -23.77 -12.29
CA GLY A 50 -20.14 -24.78 -11.30
C GLY A 50 -21.44 -24.55 -10.55
N GLY A 51 -22.24 -23.56 -10.90
CA GLY A 51 -23.46 -23.20 -10.17
C GLY A 51 -23.15 -22.41 -8.91
N LYS A 52 -23.91 -22.59 -7.84
CA LYS A 52 -23.69 -21.89 -6.59
C LYS A 52 -22.41 -22.39 -5.91
N PRO A 53 -21.56 -21.48 -5.40
CA PRO A 53 -20.36 -21.89 -4.68
C PRO A 53 -20.71 -22.63 -3.39
N SER A 54 -19.89 -23.60 -3.01
CA SER A 54 -19.99 -24.26 -1.72
C SER A 54 -19.70 -23.24 -0.61
N PRO A 55 -20.09 -23.53 0.63
CA PRO A 55 -19.76 -22.64 1.76
C PRO A 55 -18.26 -22.37 1.89
N GLU A 56 -17.42 -23.35 1.61
CA GLU A 56 -15.97 -23.21 1.65
C GLU A 56 -15.45 -22.28 0.55
N GLU A 57 -15.98 -22.41 -0.66
CA GLU A 57 -15.65 -21.56 -1.79
C GLU A 57 -16.11 -20.12 -1.56
N ALA A 58 -17.33 -19.95 -1.02
CA ALA A 58 -17.86 -18.63 -0.68
C ALA A 58 -16.99 -17.95 0.40
N SER A 59 -16.53 -18.71 1.38
CA SER A 59 -15.66 -18.22 2.45
C SER A 59 -14.31 -17.76 1.87
N ARG A 60 -13.73 -18.53 0.96
CA ARG A 60 -12.47 -18.19 0.30
C ARG A 60 -12.59 -16.91 -0.51
N LEU A 61 -13.68 -16.76 -1.26
CA LEU A 61 -13.94 -15.54 -2.03
C LEU A 61 -14.06 -14.32 -1.10
N ALA A 62 -14.78 -14.47 0.00
CA ALA A 62 -14.95 -13.40 0.98
C ALA A 62 -13.60 -12.99 1.59
N GLU A 63 -12.75 -13.94 1.92
CA GLU A 63 -11.41 -13.68 2.46
C GLU A 63 -10.52 -12.95 1.47
N LEU A 64 -10.50 -13.41 0.21
CA LEU A 64 -9.72 -12.77 -0.86
C LEU A 64 -10.22 -11.36 -1.13
N SER A 65 -11.53 -11.14 -1.12
CA SER A 65 -12.12 -9.81 -1.32
C SER A 65 -11.72 -8.86 -0.19
N ARG A 66 -11.71 -9.34 1.05
CA ARG A 66 -11.27 -8.55 2.21
C ARG A 66 -9.78 -8.21 2.13
N GLU A 67 -8.95 -9.18 1.72
CA GLU A 67 -7.52 -8.97 1.54
C GLU A 67 -7.25 -7.88 0.49
N VAL A 68 -7.93 -7.95 -0.65
CA VAL A 68 -7.81 -6.94 -1.71
C VAL A 68 -8.22 -5.56 -1.19
N ALA A 69 -9.34 -5.47 -0.47
CA ALA A 69 -9.81 -4.21 0.10
C ALA A 69 -8.81 -3.63 1.11
N ALA A 70 -8.30 -4.48 2.00
CA ALA A 70 -7.31 -4.06 3.00
C ALA A 70 -6.02 -3.55 2.35
N LEU A 71 -5.52 -4.25 1.33
CA LEU A 71 -4.31 -3.85 0.61
C LEU A 71 -4.49 -2.53 -0.14
N ARG A 72 -5.68 -2.30 -0.71
CA ARG A 72 -6.00 -1.02 -1.36
C ARG A 72 -6.00 0.12 -0.36
N ASP A 73 -6.58 -0.10 0.82
CA ASP A 73 -6.63 0.92 1.87
C ASP A 73 -5.22 1.24 2.38
N GLU A 74 -4.40 0.23 2.61
CA GLU A 74 -3.01 0.42 3.03
C GLU A 74 -2.21 1.19 1.98
N ARG A 75 -2.39 0.85 0.71
CA ARG A 75 -1.72 1.55 -0.40
C ARG A 75 -2.11 3.03 -0.43
N GLU A 76 -3.41 3.32 -0.27
CA GLU A 76 -3.90 4.69 -0.27
C GLU A 76 -3.37 5.49 0.91
N GLU A 77 -3.31 4.88 2.07
CA GLU A 77 -2.74 5.50 3.27
C GLU A 77 -1.27 5.84 3.07
N ILE A 78 -0.49 4.92 2.52
CA ILE A 78 0.94 5.15 2.26
C ILE A 78 1.12 6.25 1.22
N ARG A 79 0.33 6.25 0.14
CA ARG A 79 0.37 7.32 -0.87
C ARG A 79 0.08 8.68 -0.27
N SER A 80 -0.91 8.74 0.60
CA SER A 80 -1.27 9.99 1.30
C SER A 80 -0.13 10.48 2.19
N ARG A 81 0.53 9.58 2.90
CA ARG A 81 1.67 9.92 3.76
C ARG A 81 2.86 10.42 2.93
N ILE A 82 3.15 9.77 1.81
CA ILE A 82 4.21 10.21 0.89
C ILE A 82 3.91 11.62 0.39
N ALA A 83 2.68 11.86 -0.07
CA ALA A 83 2.28 13.16 -0.59
C ALA A 83 2.45 14.27 0.44
N LYS A 84 2.06 14.02 1.69
CA LYS A 84 2.22 14.98 2.78
C LYS A 84 3.69 15.28 3.09
N LEU A 85 4.53 14.25 3.12
CA LEU A 85 5.95 14.43 3.39
C LEU A 85 6.65 15.17 2.25
N VAL A 86 6.32 14.85 1.01
CA VAL A 86 6.85 15.56 -0.17
C VAL A 86 6.43 17.03 -0.15
N GLU A 87 5.18 17.31 0.19
CA GLU A 87 4.68 18.68 0.33
C GLU A 87 5.46 19.47 1.37
N VAL A 88 5.72 18.85 2.53
CA VAL A 88 6.53 19.47 3.58
C VAL A 88 7.95 19.75 3.11
N LEU A 89 8.57 18.79 2.42
CA LEU A 89 9.94 18.96 1.89
C LEU A 89 10.01 20.06 0.83
N ASP A 90 9.01 20.14 -0.05
CA ASP A 90 8.94 21.18 -1.07
C ASP A 90 8.75 22.56 -0.43
N GLY A 91 8.00 22.63 0.67
CA GLY A 91 7.78 23.86 1.41
C GLY A 91 9.03 24.41 2.12
N LEU A 92 10.09 23.61 2.21
CA LEU A 92 11.36 24.03 2.82
C LEU A 92 12.29 24.74 1.83
N GLU A 93 11.98 24.68 0.57
CA GLU A 93 12.72 25.44 -0.46
C GLU A 93 12.32 26.91 -0.39
#